data_f04e06d7d2c758563f3340efa2fbb817
#
_entry.id   f04e06d7d2c758563f3340efa2fbb817
#
_cell.length_a   1.000
_cell.length_b   1.000
_cell.length_c   1.000
_cell.angle_alpha   90.00
_cell.angle_beta   90.00
_cell.angle_gamma   90.00
#
_symmetry.space_group_name_H-M   'P 1'
#
loop_
_entity.id
_entity.type
_entity.pdbx_description
1 polymer ?
#
loop_
_entity_poly.entity_id
_entity_poly.type
_entity_poly.pdbx_seq_one_letter_code
_entity_poly.pdbx_strand_id
1 'polypeptide(L)'
;MHKFVSSLPSILVIAFLASMFSAIASSQAPQVAQTPPMGWNSWNFFARNVADKDIRAAADQLVTTGMRDVGYIYVNIDDTWEGQRGADGILHSNPKFPDMKALADYVHSKGLKIGIYSSPGPKTCAGYEASLDHEAQDAQLFAQWGIDYLKYDLCSFRTAVMMKQAPDNKAAQMRLMTDSYERMDKALKATSRPIVFSFCQYGWDAVWEWAPTFGGNVWRTTDDIKPNWDRIYSIASQQAGLESYAGPGHWNDPDMLEVGNGNLTLAENRSHFSLWAILAAPLLAGNDLPNMKPEIKAILTNRDVIAIDQDPLGKQGSRNYSEGEIDVWTRPLSGGALAIAIVNAGSDRYSTHPFLLNLGKLGMAGPLSGKNLWSGETVVLKDHQPVELASHDVLLVRIDHPK
;
A
#
# COMPACT_ATOMS: atom_id res chain seq x y z
N MET A 1 98.21 -18.97 -18.99
CA MET A 1 97.50 -19.16 -17.73
C MET A 1 96.35 -18.24 -17.72
N HIS A 2 95.17 -18.62 -18.16
CA HIS A 2 93.98 -17.85 -18.08
C HIS A 2 92.91 -18.68 -17.39
N LYS A 3 92.44 -18.17 -16.23
CA LYS A 3 91.30 -18.72 -15.49
C LYS A 3 90.02 -18.22 -16.08
N PHE A 4 89.22 -19.12 -16.58
CA PHE A 4 87.79 -18.81 -16.90
C PHE A 4 86.97 -18.92 -15.63
N VAL A 5 86.24 -17.85 -15.32
CA VAL A 5 85.17 -17.80 -14.26
C VAL A 5 83.84 -17.92 -14.97
N SER A 6 83.15 -18.99 -14.72
CA SER A 6 81.79 -19.19 -15.21
C SER A 6 80.75 -18.57 -14.25
N SER A 7 79.97 -17.62 -14.73
CA SER A 7 78.83 -17.04 -14.01
C SER A 7 77.55 -17.80 -14.38
N LEU A 8 76.89 -18.39 -13.38
CA LEU A 8 75.49 -18.90 -13.49
C LEU A 8 74.51 -17.77 -13.37
N PRO A 9 73.42 -17.72 -14.15
CA PRO A 9 72.35 -16.78 -13.97
C PRO A 9 71.34 -17.29 -12.89
N SER A 10 71.09 -16.44 -11.92
CA SER A 10 70.01 -16.65 -10.91
C SER A 10 68.63 -16.49 -11.55
N ILE A 11 67.89 -17.57 -11.58
CA ILE A 11 66.45 -17.52 -11.99
C ILE A 11 65.62 -17.05 -10.79
N LEU A 12 65.04 -15.87 -10.92
CA LEU A 12 64.12 -15.30 -9.97
C LEU A 12 62.72 -15.86 -10.23
N VAL A 13 62.25 -16.77 -9.37
CA VAL A 13 60.89 -17.30 -9.40
C VAL A 13 59.96 -16.29 -8.70
N ILE A 14 59.21 -15.50 -9.48
CA ILE A 14 58.15 -14.67 -8.96
C ILE A 14 56.90 -15.54 -8.79
N ALA A 15 56.57 -15.88 -7.56
CA ALA A 15 55.31 -16.53 -7.19
C ALA A 15 54.19 -15.49 -7.22
N PHE A 16 53.31 -15.56 -8.23
CA PHE A 16 52.03 -14.78 -8.29
C PHE A 16 51.06 -15.45 -7.32
N LEU A 17 50.86 -14.88 -6.13
CA LEU A 17 49.75 -15.17 -5.25
C LEU A 17 48.49 -14.48 -5.81
N ALA A 18 47.70 -15.21 -6.60
CA ALA A 18 46.36 -14.81 -6.98
C ALA A 18 45.44 -14.92 -5.75
N SER A 19 45.24 -13.84 -5.04
CA SER A 19 44.19 -13.72 -4.00
C SER A 19 42.83 -13.75 -4.70
N MET A 20 42.15 -14.90 -4.67
CA MET A 20 40.73 -14.99 -5.01
C MET A 20 39.92 -14.27 -3.92
N PHE A 21 39.61 -13.03 -4.17
CA PHE A 21 38.50 -12.36 -3.47
C PHE A 21 37.19 -12.99 -3.96
N SER A 22 36.68 -13.99 -3.24
CA SER A 22 35.29 -14.40 -3.36
C SER A 22 34.44 -13.23 -2.90
N ALA A 23 33.91 -12.45 -3.83
CA ALA A 23 32.84 -11.52 -3.56
C ALA A 23 31.65 -12.37 -3.07
N ILE A 24 31.42 -12.40 -1.77
CA ILE A 24 30.16 -12.86 -1.21
C ILE A 24 29.14 -11.82 -1.69
N ALA A 25 28.43 -12.14 -2.78
CA ALA A 25 27.25 -11.41 -3.16
C ALA A 25 26.27 -11.56 -1.99
N SER A 26 26.20 -10.53 -1.15
CA SER A 26 25.11 -10.39 -0.19
C SER A 26 23.84 -10.40 -1.01
N SER A 27 23.12 -11.51 -1.03
CA SER A 27 21.79 -11.59 -1.57
C SER A 27 20.93 -10.67 -0.69
N GLN A 28 20.74 -9.43 -1.13
CA GLN A 28 19.72 -8.60 -0.52
C GLN A 28 18.39 -9.36 -0.59
N ALA A 29 17.72 -9.49 0.55
CA ALA A 29 16.38 -10.05 0.57
C ALA A 29 15.52 -9.30 -0.47
N PRO A 30 14.64 -10.00 -1.22
CA PRO A 30 13.80 -9.36 -2.21
C PRO A 30 13.08 -8.16 -1.58
N GLN A 31 13.26 -6.99 -2.14
CA GLN A 31 12.58 -5.79 -1.65
C GLN A 31 11.10 -5.90 -1.99
N VAL A 32 10.24 -5.84 -0.97
CA VAL A 32 8.78 -5.85 -1.13
C VAL A 32 8.24 -4.42 -1.26
N ALA A 33 7.02 -4.28 -1.77
CA ALA A 33 6.31 -3.00 -1.88
C ALA A 33 7.10 -1.88 -2.57
N GLN A 34 7.81 -2.19 -3.67
CA GLN A 34 8.57 -1.19 -4.43
C GLN A 34 7.65 -0.16 -5.11
N THR A 35 6.42 -0.54 -5.40
CA THR A 35 5.28 0.32 -5.71
C THR A 35 4.18 0.07 -4.68
N PRO A 36 3.17 0.95 -4.55
CA PRO A 36 2.06 0.72 -3.63
C PRO A 36 1.42 -0.65 -3.89
N PRO A 37 1.19 -1.48 -2.86
CA PRO A 37 0.55 -2.78 -3.04
C PRO A 37 -0.85 -2.67 -3.66
N MET A 38 -1.14 -3.54 -4.62
CA MET A 38 -2.46 -3.63 -5.24
C MET A 38 -3.06 -5.02 -5.00
N GLY A 39 -4.34 -5.06 -4.64
CA GLY A 39 -5.02 -6.32 -4.34
C GLY A 39 -6.47 -6.15 -3.91
N TRP A 40 -6.95 -7.12 -3.19
CA TRP A 40 -8.28 -7.14 -2.59
C TRP A 40 -8.18 -7.61 -1.14
N ASN A 41 -9.04 -7.08 -0.27
CA ASN A 41 -9.13 -7.45 1.14
C ASN A 41 -10.58 -7.79 1.48
N SER A 42 -10.78 -8.78 2.34
CA SER A 42 -12.09 -9.36 2.61
C SER A 42 -13.00 -8.51 3.50
N TRP A 43 -12.46 -7.51 4.24
CA TRP A 43 -13.19 -6.90 5.35
C TRP A 43 -14.43 -6.11 4.93
N ASN A 44 -14.29 -5.18 3.98
CA ASN A 44 -15.36 -4.22 3.67
C ASN A 44 -16.61 -4.88 3.10
N PHE A 45 -16.47 -6.02 2.43
CA PHE A 45 -17.63 -6.75 1.89
C PHE A 45 -18.10 -7.89 2.81
N PHE A 46 -17.19 -8.75 3.29
CA PHE A 46 -17.55 -9.94 4.05
C PHE A 46 -17.61 -9.72 5.56
N ALA A 47 -16.85 -8.75 6.08
CA ALA A 47 -16.66 -8.57 7.52
C ALA A 47 -16.37 -9.92 8.22
N ARG A 48 -17.14 -10.27 9.25
CA ARG A 48 -16.95 -11.51 10.01
C ARG A 48 -17.38 -12.80 9.28
N ASN A 49 -17.99 -12.69 8.11
CA ASN A 49 -18.59 -13.83 7.41
C ASN A 49 -17.67 -14.49 6.37
N VAL A 50 -16.47 -13.98 6.18
CA VAL A 50 -15.49 -14.53 5.23
C VAL A 50 -15.10 -15.96 5.58
N ALA A 51 -14.90 -16.80 4.56
CA ALA A 51 -14.44 -18.18 4.65
C ALA A 51 -13.48 -18.54 3.50
N ASP A 52 -12.81 -19.70 3.58
CA ASP A 52 -11.89 -20.23 2.56
C ASP A 52 -12.46 -20.15 1.13
N LYS A 53 -13.71 -20.59 0.96
CA LYS A 53 -14.40 -20.55 -0.35
C LYS A 53 -14.49 -19.15 -0.95
N ASP A 54 -14.63 -18.12 -0.11
CA ASP A 54 -14.78 -16.73 -0.54
C ASP A 54 -13.43 -16.17 -1.00
N ILE A 55 -12.35 -16.55 -0.33
CA ILE A 55 -10.99 -16.20 -0.72
C ILE A 55 -10.62 -16.85 -2.05
N ARG A 56 -10.96 -18.13 -2.26
CA ARG A 56 -10.77 -18.81 -3.56
C ARG A 56 -11.57 -18.12 -4.65
N ALA A 57 -12.83 -17.78 -4.39
CA ALA A 57 -13.67 -17.06 -5.34
C ALA A 57 -13.08 -15.68 -5.69
N ALA A 58 -12.58 -14.93 -4.70
CA ALA A 58 -11.93 -13.66 -4.91
C ALA A 58 -10.67 -13.81 -5.80
N ALA A 59 -9.82 -14.82 -5.52
CA ALA A 59 -8.66 -15.12 -6.35
C ALA A 59 -9.05 -15.44 -7.80
N ASP A 60 -10.09 -16.24 -8.02
CA ASP A 60 -10.60 -16.55 -9.35
C ASP A 60 -11.14 -15.29 -10.06
N GLN A 61 -11.82 -14.41 -9.33
CA GLN A 61 -12.37 -13.18 -9.88
C GLN A 61 -11.26 -12.17 -10.25
N LEU A 62 -10.19 -12.04 -9.48
CA LEU A 62 -9.07 -11.19 -9.87
C LEU A 62 -8.47 -11.64 -11.23
N VAL A 63 -8.44 -12.94 -11.48
CA VAL A 63 -7.97 -13.49 -12.76
C VAL A 63 -9.00 -13.26 -13.88
N THR A 64 -10.25 -13.68 -13.68
CA THR A 64 -11.28 -13.67 -14.72
C THR A 64 -11.75 -12.28 -15.13
N THR A 65 -11.70 -11.32 -14.22
CA THR A 65 -11.99 -9.91 -14.50
C THR A 65 -10.84 -9.17 -15.17
N GLY A 66 -9.62 -9.74 -15.17
CA GLY A 66 -8.39 -9.10 -15.67
C GLY A 66 -7.75 -8.12 -14.65
N MET A 67 -8.25 -8.06 -13.42
CA MET A 67 -7.65 -7.21 -12.38
C MET A 67 -6.21 -7.63 -12.07
N ARG A 68 -5.93 -8.96 -12.00
CA ARG A 68 -4.54 -9.46 -11.86
C ARG A 68 -3.62 -8.87 -12.94
N ASP A 69 -4.07 -8.81 -14.19
CA ASP A 69 -3.25 -8.40 -15.34
C ASP A 69 -2.99 -6.89 -15.40
N VAL A 70 -3.63 -6.12 -14.50
CA VAL A 70 -3.36 -4.70 -14.28
C VAL A 70 -2.70 -4.42 -12.92
N GLY A 71 -2.32 -5.47 -12.16
CA GLY A 71 -1.49 -5.33 -10.97
C GLY A 71 -2.13 -5.73 -9.63
N TYR A 72 -3.42 -6.07 -9.58
CA TYR A 72 -4.06 -6.55 -8.34
C TYR A 72 -3.62 -7.98 -8.02
N ILE A 73 -2.51 -8.10 -7.30
CA ILE A 73 -1.87 -9.40 -7.05
C ILE A 73 -2.10 -9.95 -5.65
N TYR A 74 -2.50 -9.12 -4.68
CA TYR A 74 -2.73 -9.57 -3.32
C TYR A 74 -4.19 -9.95 -3.08
N VAL A 75 -4.43 -11.10 -2.42
CA VAL A 75 -5.72 -11.52 -1.87
C VAL A 75 -5.55 -11.60 -0.36
N ASN A 76 -6.06 -10.61 0.36
CA ASN A 76 -5.84 -10.49 1.80
C ASN A 76 -7.05 -10.98 2.59
N ILE A 77 -6.79 -11.94 3.48
CA ILE A 77 -7.74 -12.35 4.51
C ILE A 77 -7.60 -11.37 5.66
N ASP A 78 -8.66 -10.65 5.98
CA ASP A 78 -8.72 -9.76 7.15
C ASP A 78 -9.05 -10.56 8.43
N ASP A 79 -9.39 -9.90 9.54
CA ASP A 79 -9.75 -10.47 10.83
C ASP A 79 -10.79 -11.61 10.71
N THR A 80 -10.84 -12.51 11.68
CA THR A 80 -11.80 -13.61 11.85
C THR A 80 -11.46 -14.95 11.18
N TRP A 81 -10.22 -15.15 10.73
CA TRP A 81 -9.72 -16.46 10.31
C TRP A 81 -9.18 -17.28 11.51
N GLU A 82 -8.80 -16.60 12.57
CA GLU A 82 -8.11 -17.17 13.72
C GLU A 82 -9.05 -18.10 14.50
N GLY A 83 -8.47 -19.22 14.92
CA GLY A 83 -9.07 -20.16 15.85
C GLY A 83 -8.49 -20.01 17.25
N GLN A 84 -8.23 -21.15 17.89
CA GLN A 84 -7.61 -21.18 19.22
C GLN A 84 -6.14 -21.56 19.14
N ARG A 85 -5.37 -21.09 20.10
CA ARG A 85 -3.98 -21.48 20.28
C ARG A 85 -3.90 -22.81 21.01
N GLY A 86 -3.14 -23.77 20.48
CA GLY A 86 -2.90 -25.04 21.10
C GLY A 86 -2.05 -24.96 22.37
N ALA A 87 -1.93 -26.05 23.10
CA ALA A 87 -1.06 -26.14 24.28
C ALA A 87 0.44 -25.99 23.94
N ASP A 88 0.82 -26.20 22.69
CA ASP A 88 2.14 -25.98 22.12
C ASP A 88 2.41 -24.51 21.72
N GLY A 89 1.42 -23.64 21.92
CA GLY A 89 1.47 -22.23 21.56
C GLY A 89 1.17 -21.94 20.09
N ILE A 90 0.89 -22.93 19.24
CA ILE A 90 0.62 -22.74 17.81
C ILE A 90 -0.82 -22.24 17.64
N LEU A 91 -0.97 -21.17 16.86
CA LEU A 91 -2.28 -20.64 16.47
C LEU A 91 -2.90 -21.51 15.36
N HIS A 92 -4.06 -22.03 15.57
CA HIS A 92 -4.83 -22.74 14.56
C HIS A 92 -5.83 -21.81 13.87
N SER A 93 -6.14 -22.09 12.61
CA SER A 93 -7.26 -21.44 11.93
C SER A 93 -8.60 -22.00 12.44
N ASN A 94 -9.66 -21.22 12.35
CA ASN A 94 -10.99 -21.69 12.72
C ASN A 94 -11.63 -22.58 11.61
N PRO A 95 -12.78 -23.24 11.87
CA PRO A 95 -13.39 -24.14 10.89
C PRO A 95 -13.79 -23.52 9.55
N LYS A 96 -13.89 -22.18 9.44
CA LYS A 96 -14.14 -21.50 8.17
C LYS A 96 -12.91 -21.57 7.23
N PHE A 97 -11.73 -21.81 7.79
CA PHE A 97 -10.44 -21.91 7.09
C PHE A 97 -9.73 -23.23 7.47
N PRO A 98 -10.22 -24.36 6.97
CA PRO A 98 -9.77 -25.68 7.43
C PRO A 98 -8.31 -26.00 7.12
N ASP A 99 -7.75 -25.40 6.06
CA ASP A 99 -6.35 -25.61 5.64
C ASP A 99 -5.77 -24.34 4.98
N MET A 100 -5.10 -23.53 5.80
CA MET A 100 -4.48 -22.27 5.35
C MET A 100 -3.37 -22.47 4.34
N LYS A 101 -2.62 -23.59 4.46
CA LYS A 101 -1.56 -23.91 3.50
C LYS A 101 -2.13 -24.23 2.12
N ALA A 102 -3.15 -25.07 2.05
CA ALA A 102 -3.84 -25.42 0.81
C ALA A 102 -4.54 -24.21 0.18
N LEU A 103 -5.04 -23.27 1.00
CA LEU A 103 -5.61 -22.03 0.54
C LEU A 103 -4.53 -21.13 -0.09
N ALA A 104 -3.39 -20.98 0.59
CA ALA A 104 -2.25 -20.20 0.07
C ALA A 104 -1.71 -20.79 -1.25
N ASP A 105 -1.55 -22.10 -1.33
CA ASP A 105 -1.11 -22.80 -2.54
C ASP A 105 -2.10 -22.58 -3.71
N TYR A 106 -3.39 -22.57 -3.40
CA TYR A 106 -4.42 -22.26 -4.40
C TYR A 106 -4.28 -20.84 -4.95
N VAL A 107 -4.14 -19.83 -4.07
CA VAL A 107 -3.96 -18.43 -4.46
C VAL A 107 -2.68 -18.28 -5.30
N HIS A 108 -1.58 -18.89 -4.86
CA HIS A 108 -0.31 -18.88 -5.59
C HIS A 108 -0.42 -19.57 -6.97
N SER A 109 -1.21 -20.63 -7.10
CA SER A 109 -1.44 -21.31 -8.39
C SER A 109 -2.09 -20.43 -9.44
N LYS A 110 -2.76 -19.31 -9.02
CA LYS A 110 -3.34 -18.29 -9.90
C LYS A 110 -2.35 -17.18 -10.26
N GLY A 111 -1.09 -17.25 -9.81
CA GLY A 111 -0.09 -16.19 -9.97
C GLY A 111 -0.38 -14.98 -9.06
N LEU A 112 -1.09 -15.20 -7.96
CA LEU A 112 -1.46 -14.20 -6.97
C LEU A 112 -0.65 -14.42 -5.67
N LYS A 113 -0.75 -13.50 -4.74
CA LYS A 113 -0.16 -13.50 -3.41
C LYS A 113 -1.25 -13.48 -2.36
N ILE A 114 -0.98 -14.09 -1.20
CA ILE A 114 -1.96 -14.15 -0.12
C ILE A 114 -1.50 -13.34 1.08
N GLY A 115 -2.40 -12.54 1.65
CA GLY A 115 -2.18 -11.84 2.90
C GLY A 115 -3.01 -12.39 4.05
N ILE A 116 -2.59 -12.06 5.26
CA ILE A 116 -3.25 -12.46 6.50
C ILE A 116 -3.30 -11.29 7.47
N TYR A 117 -4.09 -11.41 8.50
CA TYR A 117 -4.30 -10.42 9.55
C TYR A 117 -3.85 -10.96 10.91
N SER A 118 -3.33 -10.09 11.78
CA SER A 118 -3.15 -10.34 13.21
C SER A 118 -3.06 -9.03 14.00
N SER A 119 -2.74 -9.09 15.27
CA SER A 119 -2.61 -7.95 16.17
C SER A 119 -1.45 -8.16 17.15
N PRO A 120 -0.74 -7.08 17.59
CA PRO A 120 0.20 -7.16 18.71
C PRO A 120 -0.48 -7.40 20.06
N GLY A 121 -1.82 -7.28 20.12
CA GLY A 121 -2.60 -7.48 21.33
C GLY A 121 -2.83 -8.95 21.69
N PRO A 122 -3.45 -9.21 22.84
CA PRO A 122 -3.90 -10.56 23.19
C PRO A 122 -5.08 -11.03 22.33
N LYS A 123 -5.82 -10.08 21.74
CA LYS A 123 -6.98 -10.33 20.88
C LYS A 123 -6.99 -9.40 19.69
N THR A 124 -7.50 -9.88 18.55
CA THR A 124 -7.83 -9.10 17.37
C THR A 124 -8.95 -8.09 17.65
N CYS A 125 -9.25 -7.20 16.70
CA CYS A 125 -10.37 -6.27 16.82
C CYS A 125 -11.72 -6.99 16.88
N ALA A 126 -11.85 -8.14 16.21
CA ALA A 126 -13.04 -8.98 16.29
C ALA A 126 -13.05 -9.92 17.51
N GLY A 127 -12.01 -9.93 18.34
CA GLY A 127 -11.95 -10.69 19.60
C GLY A 127 -11.36 -12.09 19.49
N TYR A 128 -10.73 -12.42 18.37
CA TYR A 128 -10.03 -13.71 18.15
C TYR A 128 -8.63 -13.70 18.79
N GLU A 129 -7.94 -14.84 18.78
CA GLU A 129 -6.56 -14.95 19.27
C GLU A 129 -5.61 -14.10 18.40
N ALA A 130 -4.65 -13.43 19.04
CA ALA A 130 -3.68 -12.58 18.36
C ALA A 130 -2.24 -12.93 18.78
N SER A 131 -1.24 -12.15 18.36
CA SER A 131 0.16 -12.58 18.39
C SER A 131 0.94 -12.14 19.64
N LEU A 132 0.31 -11.49 20.63
CA LEU A 132 1.02 -11.05 21.84
C LEU A 132 1.80 -12.21 22.49
N ASP A 133 3.11 -12.03 22.68
CA ASP A 133 4.06 -13.00 23.23
C ASP A 133 4.23 -14.30 22.39
N HIS A 134 3.70 -14.32 21.16
CA HIS A 134 3.81 -15.42 20.21
C HIS A 134 4.33 -14.99 18.84
N GLU A 135 4.87 -13.78 18.71
CA GLU A 135 5.24 -13.19 17.43
C GLU A 135 6.18 -14.09 16.61
N ALA A 136 7.15 -14.72 17.27
CA ALA A 136 8.10 -15.62 16.59
C ALA A 136 7.43 -16.90 16.06
N GLN A 137 6.51 -17.50 16.84
CA GLN A 137 5.79 -18.70 16.43
C GLN A 137 4.82 -18.39 15.28
N ASP A 138 4.10 -17.27 15.39
CA ASP A 138 3.11 -16.87 14.39
C ASP A 138 3.79 -16.46 13.08
N ALA A 139 4.89 -15.71 13.12
CA ALA A 139 5.66 -15.37 11.92
C ALA A 139 6.17 -16.63 11.21
N GLN A 140 6.68 -17.62 11.96
CA GLN A 140 7.12 -18.89 11.40
C GLN A 140 5.95 -19.66 10.78
N LEU A 141 4.79 -19.67 11.41
CA LEU A 141 3.58 -20.30 10.92
C LEU A 141 3.10 -19.63 9.61
N PHE A 142 3.06 -18.30 9.57
CA PHE A 142 2.69 -17.54 8.38
C PHE A 142 3.65 -17.83 7.22
N ALA A 143 4.95 -17.90 7.48
CA ALA A 143 5.94 -18.27 6.48
C ALA A 143 5.75 -19.71 5.96
N GLN A 144 5.45 -20.67 6.84
CA GLN A 144 5.15 -22.07 6.47
C GLN A 144 3.90 -22.19 5.61
N TRP A 145 2.87 -21.39 5.87
CA TRP A 145 1.68 -21.33 5.03
C TRP A 145 1.93 -20.65 3.68
N GLY A 146 3.01 -19.85 3.59
CA GLY A 146 3.32 -19.14 2.37
C GLY A 146 2.67 -17.77 2.28
N ILE A 147 2.44 -17.11 3.41
CA ILE A 147 1.87 -15.75 3.47
C ILE A 147 2.86 -14.72 2.89
N ASP A 148 2.35 -13.74 2.15
CA ASP A 148 3.11 -12.70 1.45
C ASP A 148 2.84 -11.28 1.99
N TYR A 149 1.81 -11.11 2.81
CA TYR A 149 1.38 -9.83 3.35
C TYR A 149 0.79 -10.03 4.76
N LEU A 150 1.21 -9.22 5.73
CA LEU A 150 0.65 -9.21 7.08
C LEU A 150 0.08 -7.83 7.40
N LYS A 151 -1.24 -7.74 7.60
CA LYS A 151 -1.89 -6.59 8.25
C LYS A 151 -1.84 -6.81 9.75
N TYR A 152 -1.18 -5.90 10.47
CA TYR A 152 -0.93 -6.01 11.91
C TYR A 152 -1.58 -4.84 12.64
N ASP A 153 -2.75 -5.10 13.22
CA ASP A 153 -3.68 -4.10 13.71
C ASP A 153 -3.58 -3.92 15.23
N LEU A 154 -3.50 -2.67 15.69
CA LEU A 154 -3.24 -2.34 17.10
C LEU A 154 -4.33 -2.86 18.05
N CYS A 155 -5.60 -2.82 17.65
CA CYS A 155 -6.76 -3.43 18.35
C CYS A 155 -6.72 -3.36 19.87
N SER A 156 -6.80 -4.54 20.52
CA SER A 156 -6.83 -4.67 21.98
C SER A 156 -5.50 -4.31 22.66
N PHE A 157 -4.38 -4.20 21.92
CA PHE A 157 -3.07 -3.88 22.51
C PHE A 157 -3.09 -2.57 23.28
N ARG A 158 -3.75 -1.55 22.76
CA ARG A 158 -3.88 -0.25 23.41
C ARG A 158 -4.47 -0.38 24.81
N THR A 159 -5.61 -1.04 24.95
CA THR A 159 -6.32 -1.15 26.24
C THR A 159 -5.78 -2.23 27.13
N ALA A 160 -5.36 -3.36 26.57
CA ALA A 160 -4.89 -4.52 27.33
C ALA A 160 -3.43 -4.39 27.79
N VAL A 161 -2.62 -3.65 27.06
CA VAL A 161 -1.17 -3.51 27.33
C VAL A 161 -0.80 -2.06 27.61
N MET A 162 -0.92 -1.16 26.64
CA MET A 162 -0.42 0.20 26.76
C MET A 162 -1.04 0.96 27.95
N MET A 163 -2.37 1.02 28.01
CA MET A 163 -3.07 1.75 29.09
C MET A 163 -2.93 1.08 30.46
N LYS A 164 -2.76 -0.25 30.51
CA LYS A 164 -2.55 -0.95 31.80
C LYS A 164 -1.13 -0.78 32.36
N GLN A 165 -0.11 -0.85 31.48
CA GLN A 165 1.28 -0.80 31.91
C GLN A 165 1.80 0.64 32.06
N ALA A 166 1.20 1.59 31.32
CA ALA A 166 1.61 2.99 31.32
C ALA A 166 0.41 3.94 31.22
N PRO A 167 -0.54 3.94 32.19
CA PRO A 167 -1.84 4.61 32.05
C PRO A 167 -1.73 6.11 31.75
N ASP A 168 -0.79 6.82 32.34
CA ASP A 168 -0.65 8.29 32.21
C ASP A 168 0.69 8.70 31.58
N ASN A 169 1.39 7.76 30.94
CA ASN A 169 2.73 8.00 30.38
C ASN A 169 2.75 7.74 28.86
N LYS A 170 2.48 8.78 28.07
CA LYS A 170 2.48 8.71 26.60
C LYS A 170 3.80 8.18 26.03
N ALA A 171 4.94 8.62 26.57
CA ALA A 171 6.25 8.17 26.08
C ALA A 171 6.48 6.68 26.36
N ALA A 172 5.98 6.16 27.47
CA ALA A 172 6.02 4.72 27.74
C ALA A 172 5.02 3.95 26.88
N GLN A 173 3.81 4.48 26.64
CA GLN A 173 2.84 3.89 25.72
C GLN A 173 3.42 3.81 24.30
N MET A 174 4.06 4.87 23.81
CA MET A 174 4.73 4.89 22.52
C MET A 174 5.81 3.81 22.40
N ARG A 175 6.66 3.66 23.43
CA ARG A 175 7.66 2.57 23.46
C ARG A 175 7.01 1.19 23.41
N LEU A 176 5.99 0.94 24.24
CA LEU A 176 5.26 -0.34 24.20
C LEU A 176 4.70 -0.65 22.81
N MET A 177 4.16 0.34 22.13
CA MET A 177 3.63 0.21 20.78
C MET A 177 4.75 -0.10 19.78
N THR A 178 5.79 0.72 19.70
CA THR A 178 6.89 0.52 18.75
C THR A 178 7.62 -0.80 19.00
N ASP A 179 7.86 -1.18 20.26
CA ASP A 179 8.49 -2.46 20.61
C ASP A 179 7.65 -3.65 20.15
N SER A 180 6.32 -3.52 20.15
CA SER A 180 5.43 -4.60 19.68
C SER A 180 5.52 -4.82 18.18
N TYR A 181 5.59 -3.73 17.39
CA TYR A 181 5.81 -3.81 15.94
C TYR A 181 7.23 -4.30 15.61
N GLU A 182 8.24 -3.83 16.35
CA GLU A 182 9.62 -4.28 16.21
C GLU A 182 9.79 -5.79 16.47
N ARG A 183 9.10 -6.34 17.49
CA ARG A 183 9.12 -7.79 17.75
C ARG A 183 8.59 -8.59 16.57
N MET A 184 7.46 -8.19 15.99
CA MET A 184 6.92 -8.86 14.81
C MET A 184 7.83 -8.67 13.59
N ASP A 185 8.40 -7.50 13.35
CA ASP A 185 9.37 -7.26 12.26
C ASP A 185 10.57 -8.22 12.36
N LYS A 186 11.18 -8.31 13.55
CA LYS A 186 12.28 -9.24 13.81
C LYS A 186 11.88 -10.69 13.57
N ALA A 187 10.68 -11.07 13.99
CA ALA A 187 10.14 -12.41 13.80
C ALA A 187 9.92 -12.73 12.31
N LEU A 188 9.33 -11.81 11.54
CA LEU A 188 9.13 -11.96 10.10
C LEU A 188 10.46 -12.07 9.36
N LYS A 189 11.44 -11.22 9.66
CA LYS A 189 12.79 -11.26 9.06
C LYS A 189 13.51 -12.57 9.35
N ALA A 190 13.33 -13.14 10.54
CA ALA A 190 13.93 -14.43 10.90
C ALA A 190 13.41 -15.61 10.06
N THR A 191 12.24 -15.50 9.44
CA THR A 191 11.69 -16.53 8.55
C THR A 191 12.37 -16.57 7.18
N SER A 192 13.11 -15.52 6.80
CA SER A 192 13.69 -15.31 5.46
C SER A 192 12.66 -15.25 4.32
N ARG A 193 11.34 -15.25 4.62
CA ARG A 193 10.29 -15.05 3.63
C ARG A 193 10.01 -13.55 3.45
N PRO A 194 10.00 -13.02 2.21
CA PRO A 194 9.64 -11.63 1.97
C PRO A 194 8.12 -11.43 2.17
N ILE A 195 7.75 -10.80 3.27
CA ILE A 195 6.36 -10.50 3.64
C ILE A 195 6.20 -8.99 3.71
N VAL A 196 5.20 -8.43 3.03
CA VAL A 196 4.82 -7.02 3.19
C VAL A 196 4.25 -6.85 4.60
N PHE A 197 4.84 -5.95 5.37
CA PHE A 197 4.40 -5.67 6.73
C PHE A 197 3.61 -4.37 6.78
N SER A 198 2.30 -4.48 7.01
CA SER A 198 1.34 -3.38 7.02
C SER A 198 0.88 -3.08 8.44
N PHE A 199 1.19 -1.88 8.91
CA PHE A 199 0.80 -1.39 10.23
C PHE A 199 -0.61 -0.79 10.17
N CYS A 200 -1.51 -1.27 11.01
CA CYS A 200 -2.85 -0.72 11.14
C CYS A 200 -3.05 -0.18 12.56
N GLN A 201 -2.70 1.09 12.77
CA GLN A 201 -2.81 1.77 14.07
C GLN A 201 -3.40 3.18 13.93
N TYR A 202 -4.15 3.43 12.85
CA TYR A 202 -5.06 4.57 12.66
C TYR A 202 -4.37 5.95 12.61
N GLY A 203 -3.09 6.03 12.28
CA GLY A 203 -2.32 7.28 12.22
C GLY A 203 -1.87 7.81 13.59
N TRP A 204 -2.10 7.06 14.67
CA TRP A 204 -1.73 7.52 16.01
C TRP A 204 -0.23 7.71 16.16
N ASP A 205 0.11 8.74 16.94
CA ASP A 205 1.49 9.10 17.27
C ASP A 205 2.37 9.26 16.01
N ALA A 206 1.79 9.82 14.93
CA ALA A 206 2.47 10.10 13.66
C ALA A 206 3.23 8.88 13.12
N VAL A 207 2.53 7.77 12.90
CA VAL A 207 3.11 6.48 12.47
C VAL A 207 4.10 6.59 11.32
N TRP A 208 3.87 7.50 10.40
CA TRP A 208 4.74 7.76 9.24
C TRP A 208 6.17 8.21 9.64
N GLU A 209 6.36 8.76 10.84
CA GLU A 209 7.68 9.17 11.33
C GLU A 209 8.52 7.98 11.81
N TRP A 210 7.89 6.91 12.30
CA TRP A 210 8.59 5.82 12.97
C TRP A 210 8.41 4.43 12.30
N ALA A 211 7.30 4.17 11.62
CA ALA A 211 7.02 2.86 11.04
C ALA A 211 8.13 2.32 10.11
N PRO A 212 8.79 3.15 9.26
CA PRO A 212 9.89 2.68 8.42
C PRO A 212 11.05 2.07 9.23
N THR A 213 11.32 2.62 10.41
CA THR A 213 12.41 2.15 11.30
C THR A 213 12.13 0.76 11.86
N PHE A 214 10.86 0.40 12.01
CA PHE A 214 10.40 -0.88 12.56
C PHE A 214 9.85 -1.83 11.48
N GLY A 215 10.32 -1.70 10.25
CA GLY A 215 10.03 -2.64 9.16
C GLY A 215 8.70 -2.43 8.46
N GLY A 216 7.95 -1.37 8.79
CA GLY A 216 6.69 -1.06 8.11
C GLY A 216 6.90 -0.75 6.64
N ASN A 217 6.21 -1.48 5.76
CA ASN A 217 6.17 -1.19 4.33
C ASN A 217 4.92 -0.37 3.95
N VAL A 218 3.87 -0.48 4.76
CA VAL A 218 2.60 0.22 4.60
C VAL A 218 2.12 0.60 5.99
N TRP A 219 1.51 1.76 6.15
CA TRP A 219 0.93 2.17 7.44
C TRP A 219 -0.31 3.01 7.27
N ARG A 220 -1.37 2.62 7.98
CA ARG A 220 -2.62 3.36 8.07
C ARG A 220 -2.38 4.73 8.68
N THR A 221 -2.83 5.77 7.99
CA THR A 221 -2.65 7.17 8.36
C THR A 221 -3.87 7.77 9.04
N THR A 222 -5.02 7.11 8.96
CA THR A 222 -6.32 7.59 9.44
C THR A 222 -7.14 6.47 10.05
N ASP A 223 -8.22 6.83 10.74
CA ASP A 223 -9.29 5.90 11.12
C ASP A 223 -9.98 5.28 9.90
N ASP A 224 -10.76 4.22 10.13
CA ASP A 224 -11.39 3.41 9.10
C ASP A 224 -12.25 4.19 8.11
N ILE A 225 -12.11 3.82 6.85
CA ILE A 225 -12.92 4.33 5.74
C ILE A 225 -14.36 3.78 5.80
N LYS A 226 -15.26 4.49 5.13
CA LYS A 226 -16.66 4.07 4.93
C LYS A 226 -17.10 4.43 3.51
N PRO A 227 -18.05 3.70 2.92
CA PRO A 227 -18.51 3.92 1.55
C PRO A 227 -19.47 5.12 1.44
N ASN A 228 -18.99 6.30 1.80
CA ASN A 228 -19.64 7.58 1.58
C ASN A 228 -18.60 8.66 1.27
N TRP A 229 -19.01 9.63 0.48
CA TRP A 229 -18.12 10.66 -0.04
C TRP A 229 -17.42 11.48 1.04
N ASP A 230 -18.17 11.95 2.04
CA ASP A 230 -17.60 12.80 3.10
C ASP A 230 -16.44 12.11 3.82
N ARG A 231 -16.59 10.82 4.10
CA ARG A 231 -15.53 10.04 4.75
C ARG A 231 -14.33 9.82 3.84
N ILE A 232 -14.56 9.44 2.58
CA ILE A 232 -13.53 9.24 1.57
C ILE A 232 -12.72 10.53 1.39
N TYR A 233 -13.40 11.65 1.17
CA TYR A 233 -12.75 12.94 0.96
C TYR A 233 -12.02 13.43 2.21
N SER A 234 -12.62 13.27 3.39
CA SER A 234 -11.97 13.60 4.67
C SER A 234 -10.65 12.84 4.85
N ILE A 235 -10.63 11.55 4.53
CA ILE A 235 -9.42 10.71 4.61
C ILE A 235 -8.38 11.16 3.58
N ALA A 236 -8.77 11.39 2.33
CA ALA A 236 -7.88 11.89 1.29
C ALA A 236 -7.24 13.23 1.69
N SER A 237 -8.05 14.15 2.24
CA SER A 237 -7.59 15.47 2.67
C SER A 237 -6.55 15.40 3.78
N GLN A 238 -6.62 14.42 4.67
CA GLN A 238 -5.65 14.21 5.75
C GLN A 238 -4.30 13.70 5.26
N GLN A 239 -4.18 13.28 3.98
CA GLN A 239 -2.89 12.87 3.40
C GLN A 239 -2.03 14.06 2.98
N ALA A 240 -2.58 15.27 2.89
CA ALA A 240 -1.83 16.46 2.56
C ALA A 240 -0.78 16.77 3.64
N GLY A 241 0.47 16.94 3.24
CA GLY A 241 1.61 17.15 4.14
C GLY A 241 2.34 15.87 4.55
N LEU A 242 1.87 14.68 4.11
CA LEU A 242 2.54 13.39 4.38
C LEU A 242 3.43 12.92 3.23
N GLU A 243 3.60 13.72 2.18
CA GLU A 243 4.26 13.32 0.93
C GLU A 243 5.71 12.85 1.12
N SER A 244 6.41 13.47 2.09
CA SER A 244 7.82 13.16 2.35
C SER A 244 8.06 11.81 3.01
N TYR A 245 7.02 11.18 3.54
CA TYR A 245 7.11 9.90 4.24
C TYR A 245 6.87 8.69 3.33
N ALA A 246 6.25 8.91 2.16
CA ALA A 246 5.99 7.86 1.18
C ALA A 246 7.12 7.74 0.15
N GLY A 247 7.41 6.51 -0.26
CA GLY A 247 8.41 6.18 -1.27
C GLY A 247 8.55 4.69 -1.49
N PRO A 248 9.40 4.23 -2.42
CA PRO A 248 9.60 2.82 -2.70
C PRO A 248 9.90 2.00 -1.44
N GLY A 249 9.08 1.00 -1.17
CA GLY A 249 9.14 0.17 0.04
C GLY A 249 8.40 0.73 1.27
N HIS A 250 7.86 1.97 1.19
CA HIS A 250 7.27 2.68 2.33
C HIS A 250 6.09 3.55 1.88
N TRP A 251 4.84 3.19 2.24
CA TRP A 251 3.64 3.85 1.70
C TRP A 251 2.68 4.29 2.80
N ASN A 252 2.22 5.55 2.69
CA ASN A 252 1.05 6.02 3.43
C ASN A 252 -0.20 5.28 2.95
N ASP A 253 -0.99 4.77 3.86
CA ASP A 253 -2.21 4.02 3.57
C ASP A 253 -3.43 4.78 4.12
N PRO A 254 -4.20 5.41 3.25
CA PRO A 254 -5.46 6.08 3.65
C PRO A 254 -6.62 5.10 3.82
N ASP A 255 -6.36 3.80 3.87
CA ASP A 255 -7.29 2.68 3.89
C ASP A 255 -7.69 2.16 2.50
N MET A 256 -8.47 1.09 2.49
CA MET A 256 -8.91 0.37 1.31
C MET A 256 -9.79 1.21 0.38
N LEU A 257 -9.92 0.74 -0.84
CA LEU A 257 -10.86 1.31 -1.81
C LEU A 257 -12.31 0.87 -1.50
N GLU A 258 -13.20 1.85 -1.42
CA GLU A 258 -14.66 1.64 -1.36
C GLU A 258 -15.32 1.70 -2.74
N VAL A 259 -14.54 1.64 -3.80
CA VAL A 259 -15.02 1.67 -5.19
C VAL A 259 -15.97 0.49 -5.45
N GLY A 260 -17.23 0.82 -5.72
CA GLY A 260 -18.31 -0.15 -5.92
C GLY A 260 -19.09 -0.53 -4.66
N ASN A 261 -18.72 0.00 -3.50
CA ASN A 261 -19.42 -0.23 -2.24
C ASN A 261 -20.45 0.86 -1.95
N GLY A 262 -21.41 0.54 -1.10
CA GLY A 262 -22.46 1.47 -0.66
C GLY A 262 -23.28 2.05 -1.80
N ASN A 263 -23.59 3.35 -1.69
CA ASN A 263 -24.38 4.09 -2.66
C ASN A 263 -23.56 5.15 -3.39
N LEU A 264 -22.24 4.95 -3.51
CA LEU A 264 -21.37 5.88 -4.22
C LEU A 264 -21.79 6.02 -5.68
N THR A 265 -21.90 7.26 -6.15
CA THR A 265 -22.12 7.58 -7.55
C THR A 265 -20.90 7.20 -8.41
N LEU A 266 -21.05 7.16 -9.73
CA LEU A 266 -19.89 6.92 -10.59
C LEU A 266 -18.85 8.03 -10.53
N ALA A 267 -19.28 9.29 -10.31
CA ALA A 267 -18.38 10.41 -10.09
C ALA A 267 -17.55 10.20 -8.82
N GLU A 268 -18.19 9.89 -7.69
CA GLU A 268 -17.51 9.62 -6.42
C GLU A 268 -16.54 8.43 -6.51
N ASN A 269 -16.94 7.35 -7.19
CA ASN A 269 -16.05 6.21 -7.41
C ASN A 269 -14.80 6.58 -8.24
N ARG A 270 -14.96 7.41 -9.31
CA ARG A 270 -13.82 7.91 -10.10
C ARG A 270 -12.93 8.84 -9.29
N SER A 271 -13.52 9.75 -8.54
CA SER A 271 -12.80 10.70 -7.69
C SER A 271 -12.02 10.00 -6.59
N HIS A 272 -12.63 9.01 -5.93
CA HIS A 272 -11.98 8.17 -4.94
C HIS A 272 -10.75 7.46 -5.53
N PHE A 273 -10.92 6.77 -6.67
CA PHE A 273 -9.83 6.06 -7.33
C PHE A 273 -8.73 7.01 -7.82
N SER A 274 -9.09 8.20 -8.32
CA SER A 274 -8.14 9.23 -8.75
C SER A 274 -7.33 9.80 -7.59
N LEU A 275 -7.98 10.05 -6.44
CA LEU A 275 -7.31 10.53 -5.24
C LEU A 275 -6.31 9.50 -4.72
N TRP A 276 -6.68 8.22 -4.60
CA TRP A 276 -5.75 7.16 -4.20
C TRP A 276 -4.56 7.05 -5.16
N ALA A 277 -4.81 7.15 -6.47
CA ALA A 277 -3.73 7.14 -7.45
C ALA A 277 -2.78 8.35 -7.33
N ILE A 278 -3.30 9.56 -7.11
CA ILE A 278 -2.48 10.75 -6.85
C ILE A 278 -1.67 10.59 -5.56
N LEU A 279 -2.26 9.99 -4.54
CA LEU A 279 -1.64 9.78 -3.23
C LEU A 279 -0.58 8.66 -3.21
N ALA A 280 -0.39 7.92 -4.30
CA ALA A 280 0.45 6.70 -4.30
C ALA A 280 0.03 5.74 -3.18
N ALA A 281 -1.27 5.60 -2.97
CA ALA A 281 -1.83 4.80 -1.90
C ALA A 281 -1.96 3.32 -2.30
N PRO A 282 -1.90 2.36 -1.37
CA PRO A 282 -2.23 0.98 -1.68
C PRO A 282 -3.62 0.87 -2.34
N LEU A 283 -3.70 0.27 -3.53
CA LEU A 283 -4.96 0.05 -4.24
C LEU A 283 -5.54 -1.32 -3.81
N LEU A 284 -6.05 -1.39 -2.60
CA LEU A 284 -6.69 -2.59 -2.05
C LEU A 284 -8.21 -2.47 -2.18
N ALA A 285 -8.78 -3.13 -3.19
CA ALA A 285 -10.24 -3.20 -3.37
C ALA A 285 -10.90 -3.97 -2.21
N GLY A 286 -12.12 -3.59 -1.85
CA GLY A 286 -12.89 -4.23 -0.79
C GLY A 286 -14.33 -4.56 -1.17
N ASN A 287 -14.63 -4.60 -2.49
CA ASN A 287 -15.98 -4.77 -3.02
C ASN A 287 -16.34 -6.24 -3.28
N ASP A 288 -17.62 -6.46 -3.61
CA ASP A 288 -18.15 -7.75 -4.07
C ASP A 288 -17.62 -8.07 -5.48
N LEU A 289 -16.49 -8.76 -5.57
CA LEU A 289 -15.86 -9.09 -6.85
C LEU A 289 -16.75 -9.97 -7.75
N PRO A 290 -17.42 -11.03 -7.25
CA PRO A 290 -18.29 -11.87 -8.07
C PRO A 290 -19.45 -11.12 -8.74
N ASN A 291 -19.99 -10.09 -8.08
CA ASN A 291 -21.13 -9.31 -8.56
C ASN A 291 -20.75 -7.89 -8.99
N MET A 292 -19.47 -7.66 -9.28
CA MET A 292 -18.95 -6.35 -9.66
C MET A 292 -19.56 -5.87 -10.98
N LYS A 293 -20.17 -4.67 -10.95
CA LYS A 293 -20.76 -4.04 -12.13
C LYS A 293 -19.69 -3.69 -13.17
N PRO A 294 -20.03 -3.72 -14.49
CA PRO A 294 -19.08 -3.40 -15.56
C PRO A 294 -18.41 -2.02 -15.42
N GLU A 295 -19.17 -1.00 -15.00
CA GLU A 295 -18.65 0.35 -14.79
C GLU A 295 -17.66 0.44 -13.63
N ILE A 296 -17.85 -0.33 -12.55
CA ILE A 296 -16.92 -0.43 -11.42
C ILE A 296 -15.65 -1.17 -11.86
N LYS A 297 -15.81 -2.26 -12.60
CA LYS A 297 -14.67 -2.95 -13.22
C LYS A 297 -13.85 -1.99 -14.09
N ALA A 298 -14.51 -1.18 -14.93
CA ALA A 298 -13.84 -0.22 -15.80
C ALA A 298 -13.03 0.82 -15.00
N ILE A 299 -13.53 1.25 -13.84
CA ILE A 299 -12.79 2.15 -12.93
C ILE A 299 -11.57 1.42 -12.35
N LEU A 300 -11.76 0.27 -11.70
CA LEU A 300 -10.69 -0.48 -11.02
C LEU A 300 -9.61 -1.01 -11.99
N THR A 301 -9.93 -1.17 -13.28
CA THR A 301 -8.98 -1.65 -14.28
C THR A 301 -8.49 -0.57 -15.25
N ASN A 302 -8.72 0.71 -14.97
CA ASN A 302 -8.22 1.81 -15.79
C ASN A 302 -6.68 1.87 -15.72
N ARG A 303 -6.03 1.38 -16.77
CA ARG A 303 -4.55 1.28 -16.83
C ARG A 303 -3.85 2.63 -16.75
N ASP A 304 -4.46 3.69 -17.29
CA ASP A 304 -3.87 5.02 -17.29
C ASP A 304 -3.84 5.62 -15.86
N VAL A 305 -4.92 5.41 -15.09
CA VAL A 305 -4.99 5.85 -13.69
C VAL A 305 -4.08 4.99 -12.80
N ILE A 306 -4.08 3.66 -13.00
CA ILE A 306 -3.17 2.75 -12.30
C ILE A 306 -1.70 3.12 -12.57
N ALA A 307 -1.36 3.52 -13.81
CA ALA A 307 -0.01 3.95 -14.15
C ALA A 307 0.43 5.23 -13.40
N ILE A 308 -0.50 6.09 -12.98
CA ILE A 308 -0.20 7.19 -12.06
C ILE A 308 0.19 6.62 -10.70
N ASP A 309 -0.62 5.74 -10.14
CA ASP A 309 -0.38 5.13 -8.83
C ASP A 309 0.95 4.37 -8.77
N GLN A 310 1.20 3.53 -9.77
CA GLN A 310 2.34 2.62 -9.85
C GLN A 310 3.61 3.25 -10.46
N ASP A 311 3.65 4.59 -10.60
CA ASP A 311 4.78 5.27 -11.20
C ASP A 311 6.07 5.01 -10.40
N PRO A 312 7.18 4.57 -11.06
CA PRO A 312 8.41 4.14 -10.39
C PRO A 312 9.19 5.26 -9.70
N LEU A 313 8.85 6.53 -9.93
CA LEU A 313 9.39 7.64 -9.14
C LEU A 313 9.01 7.51 -7.66
N GLY A 314 7.90 6.84 -7.36
CA GLY A 314 7.47 6.54 -6.02
C GLY A 314 7.14 7.77 -5.15
N LYS A 315 6.75 8.88 -5.76
CA LYS A 315 6.38 10.10 -5.04
C LYS A 315 4.88 10.15 -4.79
N GLN A 316 4.47 10.46 -3.59
CA GLN A 316 3.08 10.83 -3.30
C GLN A 316 2.80 12.23 -3.85
N GLY A 317 1.56 12.46 -4.31
CA GLY A 317 1.10 13.78 -4.75
C GLY A 317 0.79 14.70 -3.58
N SER A 318 0.82 15.99 -3.87
CA SER A 318 0.55 17.07 -2.91
C SER A 318 -0.72 17.83 -3.28
N ARG A 319 -1.49 18.26 -2.27
CA ARG A 319 -2.54 19.24 -2.46
C ARG A 319 -1.90 20.63 -2.56
N ASN A 320 -1.87 21.18 -3.76
CA ASN A 320 -1.20 22.46 -4.02
C ASN A 320 -2.03 23.64 -3.49
N TYR A 321 -3.32 23.60 -3.72
CA TYR A 321 -4.25 24.62 -3.18
C TYR A 321 -5.70 24.15 -3.22
N SER A 322 -6.52 24.82 -2.43
CA SER A 322 -7.97 24.70 -2.43
C SER A 322 -8.60 26.07 -2.70
N GLU A 323 -9.71 26.11 -3.42
CA GLU A 323 -10.49 27.30 -3.65
C GLU A 323 -11.98 26.96 -3.60
N GLY A 324 -12.65 27.40 -2.53
CA GLY A 324 -13.99 26.94 -2.19
C GLY A 324 -13.99 25.43 -1.93
N GLU A 325 -14.78 24.70 -2.69
CA GLU A 325 -14.90 23.25 -2.61
C GLU A 325 -14.05 22.51 -3.66
N ILE A 326 -13.19 23.23 -4.41
CA ILE A 326 -12.31 22.64 -5.41
C ILE A 326 -10.91 22.49 -4.84
N ASP A 327 -10.39 21.27 -4.90
CA ASP A 327 -8.99 20.95 -4.59
C ASP A 327 -8.18 20.70 -5.87
N VAL A 328 -6.97 21.23 -5.89
CA VAL A 328 -6.00 20.96 -6.96
C VAL A 328 -4.81 20.22 -6.37
N TRP A 329 -4.62 19.01 -6.86
CA TRP A 329 -3.54 18.13 -6.48
C TRP A 329 -2.58 17.92 -7.65
N THR A 330 -1.28 17.79 -7.38
CA THR A 330 -0.31 17.38 -8.39
C THR A 330 0.56 16.24 -7.87
N ARG A 331 0.97 15.38 -8.78
CA ARG A 331 1.92 14.30 -8.51
C ARG A 331 3.02 14.32 -9.57
N PRO A 332 4.29 14.51 -9.19
CA PRO A 332 5.40 14.33 -10.11
C PRO A 332 5.56 12.85 -10.47
N LEU A 333 5.84 12.59 -11.75
CA LEU A 333 5.98 11.26 -12.31
C LEU A 333 7.36 11.07 -12.91
N SER A 334 7.71 9.82 -13.17
CA SER A 334 8.96 9.47 -13.88
C SER A 334 9.04 10.12 -15.24
N GLY A 335 10.28 10.34 -15.73
CA GLY A 335 10.51 11.01 -17.02
C GLY A 335 10.16 12.50 -17.04
N GLY A 336 9.91 13.12 -15.89
CA GLY A 336 9.54 14.53 -15.78
C GLY A 336 8.07 14.82 -16.10
N ALA A 337 7.24 13.77 -16.21
CA ALA A 337 5.79 13.94 -16.39
C ALA A 337 5.12 14.39 -15.09
N LEU A 338 3.88 14.86 -15.19
CA LEU A 338 3.08 15.36 -14.08
C LEU A 338 1.63 14.85 -14.20
N ALA A 339 1.06 14.41 -13.09
CA ALA A 339 -0.38 14.24 -12.97
C ALA A 339 -0.98 15.45 -12.24
N ILE A 340 -2.13 15.92 -12.73
CA ILE A 340 -2.94 16.97 -12.09
C ILE A 340 -4.34 16.40 -11.87
N ALA A 341 -4.83 16.43 -10.64
CA ALA A 341 -6.21 16.14 -10.31
C ALA A 341 -6.89 17.42 -9.80
N ILE A 342 -7.98 17.79 -10.43
CA ILE A 342 -8.88 18.86 -9.98
C ILE A 342 -10.13 18.16 -9.52
N VAL A 343 -10.46 18.30 -8.23
CA VAL A 343 -11.56 17.56 -7.58
C VAL A 343 -12.58 18.55 -7.05
N ASN A 344 -13.84 18.39 -7.43
CA ASN A 344 -14.94 19.07 -6.76
C ASN A 344 -15.36 18.25 -5.53
N ALA A 345 -15.01 18.74 -4.36
CA ALA A 345 -15.37 18.09 -3.09
C ALA A 345 -16.81 18.35 -2.66
N GLY A 346 -17.43 19.40 -3.21
CA GLY A 346 -18.75 19.89 -2.80
C GLY A 346 -19.92 19.21 -3.47
N SER A 347 -21.09 19.38 -2.85
CA SER A 347 -22.36 18.82 -3.33
C SER A 347 -22.97 19.64 -4.47
N ASP A 348 -22.58 20.90 -4.63
CA ASP A 348 -23.14 21.79 -5.64
C ASP A 348 -22.28 21.85 -6.89
N ARG A 349 -22.95 21.93 -8.04
CA ARG A 349 -22.29 22.23 -9.30
C ARG A 349 -21.73 23.65 -9.23
N TYR A 350 -20.48 23.85 -9.52
CA TYR A 350 -19.81 25.16 -9.60
C TYR A 350 -20.30 25.96 -10.84
N SER A 351 -21.64 26.01 -11.03
CA SER A 351 -22.26 26.56 -12.24
C SER A 351 -22.44 28.07 -12.22
N THR A 352 -22.47 28.68 -11.03
CA THR A 352 -22.68 30.15 -10.90
C THR A 352 -21.37 30.94 -10.81
N HIS A 353 -20.27 30.26 -10.43
CA HIS A 353 -18.92 30.82 -10.38
C HIS A 353 -17.96 29.71 -10.81
N PRO A 354 -17.62 29.57 -12.10
CA PRO A 354 -16.71 28.54 -12.57
C PRO A 354 -15.36 28.68 -11.86
N PHE A 355 -14.84 27.55 -11.37
CA PHE A 355 -13.48 27.52 -10.82
C PHE A 355 -12.48 27.91 -11.90
N LEU A 356 -11.62 28.89 -11.64
CA LEU A 356 -10.59 29.34 -12.55
C LEU A 356 -9.26 28.71 -12.16
N LEU A 357 -8.77 27.78 -12.99
CA LEU A 357 -7.51 27.11 -12.76
C LEU A 357 -6.36 28.13 -12.74
N ASN A 358 -5.58 28.13 -11.65
CA ASN A 358 -4.43 29.02 -11.49
C ASN A 358 -3.14 28.21 -11.63
N LEU A 359 -2.55 28.24 -12.83
CA LEU A 359 -1.29 27.53 -13.12
C LEU A 359 -0.11 28.14 -12.36
N GLY A 360 -0.14 29.44 -12.07
CA GLY A 360 0.88 30.11 -11.27
C GLY A 360 1.00 29.54 -9.85
N LYS A 361 -0.13 29.13 -9.23
CA LYS A 361 -0.12 28.45 -7.92
C LYS A 361 0.53 27.06 -7.99
N LEU A 362 0.65 26.47 -9.20
CA LEU A 362 1.35 25.20 -9.44
C LEU A 362 2.82 25.43 -9.85
N GLY A 363 3.29 26.67 -9.91
CA GLY A 363 4.62 27.01 -10.39
C GLY A 363 4.79 26.83 -11.90
N MET A 364 3.69 26.86 -12.66
CA MET A 364 3.67 26.57 -14.10
C MET A 364 3.31 27.83 -14.90
N ALA A 365 3.79 27.89 -16.15
CA ALA A 365 3.51 28.98 -17.07
C ALA A 365 3.04 28.41 -18.41
N GLY A 366 2.10 29.12 -19.06
CA GLY A 366 1.61 28.79 -20.38
C GLY A 366 0.63 27.60 -20.41
N PRO A 367 0.06 27.29 -21.56
CA PRO A 367 -0.88 26.19 -21.70
C PRO A 367 -0.17 24.85 -21.57
N LEU A 368 -0.78 23.94 -20.79
CA LEU A 368 -0.31 22.58 -20.58
C LEU A 368 -1.20 21.62 -21.39
N SER A 369 -0.62 20.91 -22.34
CA SER A 369 -1.33 19.85 -23.08
C SER A 369 -1.15 18.50 -22.38
N GLY A 370 -2.25 17.80 -22.14
CA GLY A 370 -2.23 16.51 -21.46
C GLY A 370 -3.38 15.60 -21.89
N LYS A 371 -3.39 14.39 -21.36
CA LYS A 371 -4.46 13.39 -21.56
C LYS A 371 -5.37 13.35 -20.35
N ASN A 372 -6.67 13.55 -20.54
CA ASN A 372 -7.66 13.22 -19.51
C ASN A 372 -7.74 11.69 -19.38
N LEU A 373 -7.46 11.16 -18.21
CA LEU A 373 -7.32 9.71 -18.00
C LEU A 373 -8.65 8.97 -17.89
N TRP A 374 -9.76 9.72 -17.76
CA TRP A 374 -11.10 9.13 -17.76
C TRP A 374 -11.76 9.13 -19.14
N SER A 375 -11.64 10.19 -19.93
CA SER A 375 -12.20 10.25 -21.29
C SER A 375 -11.23 9.74 -22.36
N GLY A 376 -9.93 9.73 -22.09
CA GLY A 376 -8.88 9.43 -23.07
C GLY A 376 -8.57 10.60 -24.02
N GLU A 377 -9.28 11.71 -23.91
CA GLU A 377 -9.14 12.86 -24.78
C GLU A 377 -7.94 13.73 -24.42
N THR A 378 -7.38 14.41 -25.42
CA THR A 378 -6.39 15.45 -25.19
C THR A 378 -7.09 16.71 -24.67
N VAL A 379 -6.59 17.24 -23.56
CA VAL A 379 -7.04 18.52 -22.96
C VAL A 379 -5.90 19.51 -22.92
N VAL A 380 -6.24 20.80 -23.01
CA VAL A 380 -5.29 21.89 -22.85
C VAL A 380 -5.73 22.71 -21.64
N LEU A 381 -4.90 22.70 -20.61
CA LEU A 381 -5.13 23.50 -19.40
C LEU A 381 -4.46 24.86 -19.59
N LYS A 382 -5.21 25.94 -19.42
CA LYS A 382 -4.71 27.33 -19.51
C LYS A 382 -4.89 28.05 -18.19
N ASP A 383 -4.03 29.01 -17.94
CA ASP A 383 -4.18 29.88 -16.77
C ASP A 383 -5.51 30.63 -16.81
N HIS A 384 -6.15 30.75 -15.66
CA HIS A 384 -7.50 31.33 -15.48
C HIS A 384 -8.59 30.73 -16.40
N GLN A 385 -8.38 29.50 -16.91
CA GLN A 385 -9.42 28.80 -17.65
C GLN A 385 -10.52 28.30 -16.71
N PRO A 386 -11.79 28.52 -17.06
CA PRO A 386 -12.89 27.88 -16.36
C PRO A 386 -12.80 26.35 -16.44
N VAL A 387 -12.93 25.70 -15.28
CA VAL A 387 -13.07 24.25 -15.17
C VAL A 387 -14.42 23.96 -14.55
N GLU A 388 -15.24 23.22 -15.27
CA GLU A 388 -16.57 22.81 -14.81
C GLU A 388 -16.52 21.34 -14.38
N LEU A 389 -16.85 21.07 -13.13
CA LEU A 389 -16.95 19.74 -12.56
C LEU A 389 -18.33 19.56 -11.92
N ALA A 390 -18.97 18.44 -12.19
CA ALA A 390 -20.15 18.04 -11.44
C ALA A 390 -19.80 17.83 -9.96
N SER A 391 -20.83 17.76 -9.11
CA SER A 391 -20.67 17.38 -7.71
C SER A 391 -19.84 16.11 -7.58
N HIS A 392 -18.83 16.16 -6.72
CA HIS A 392 -17.91 15.06 -6.37
C HIS A 392 -17.13 14.45 -7.57
N ASP A 393 -17.07 15.16 -8.72
CA ASP A 393 -16.36 14.67 -9.90
C ASP A 393 -14.88 15.15 -9.93
N VAL A 394 -14.09 14.55 -10.81
CA VAL A 394 -12.66 14.80 -10.95
C VAL A 394 -12.26 14.98 -12.41
N LEU A 395 -11.40 15.94 -12.68
CA LEU A 395 -10.60 16.02 -13.88
C LEU A 395 -9.18 15.53 -13.54
N LEU A 396 -8.81 14.35 -14.02
CA LEU A 396 -7.46 13.79 -13.84
C LEU A 396 -6.71 13.81 -15.17
N VAL A 397 -5.62 14.59 -15.21
CA VAL A 397 -4.84 14.82 -16.44
C VAL A 397 -3.39 14.40 -16.22
N ARG A 398 -2.84 13.65 -17.17
CA ARG A 398 -1.41 13.39 -17.27
C ARG A 398 -0.80 14.33 -18.31
N ILE A 399 0.31 14.98 -17.93
CA ILE A 399 1.10 15.88 -18.77
C ILE A 399 2.50 15.30 -18.86
N ASP A 400 2.92 14.92 -20.07
CA ASP A 400 4.23 14.25 -20.26
C ASP A 400 5.40 15.24 -20.23
N HIS A 401 5.19 16.48 -20.64
CA HIS A 401 6.23 17.53 -20.70
C HIS A 401 5.69 18.84 -20.13
N PRO A 402 5.52 18.98 -18.81
CA PRO A 402 5.17 20.26 -18.20
C PRO A 402 6.35 21.23 -18.39
N LYS A 403 6.06 22.41 -18.94
CA LYS A 403 7.06 23.50 -19.11
C LYS A 403 6.80 24.63 -18.13
#